data_65196648820e57a0c17fd9471d7bf827
#
_entry.id   65196648820e57a0c17fd9471d7bf827
#
_cell.length_a   1.000
_cell.length_b   1.000
_cell.length_c   1.000
_cell.angle_alpha   90.00
_cell.angle_beta   90.00
_cell.angle_gamma   90.00
#
_symmetry.space_group_name_H-M   'P 1'
#
loop_
_entity.id
_entity.type
_entity.pdbx_description
1 polymer ?
#
loop_
_entity_poly.entity_id
_entity_poly.type
_entity_poly.pdbx_seq_one_letter_code
_entity_poly.pdbx_strand_id
1 'polypeptide(L)'
;FGYISNETSNWILITERVPFADPEPLDFAGELAKRGERRGPLEPYHLEGPYDKCMDWTLRGSPLEYYMSLVKMGARMAGLHKAGKMGDPKALARHFEDMSSRPIEVFGLSPECSGKRPKEAKTYIDMALKFMSEEGSAIFPSFCSDPDFQETFTHSLLTLNAYSAESTYWRHSNQDYIALAHNNMNVDNAFFWRAGAGDLDLGVLDWGAMGQKSLGFKLWWWLYCGDFDMLSEHMGGFLRCFVDTYAAFGGPALDMEVLRMQFVLTALEQMNSLCAAVPQIWQMCRKPEWKTIKDRYDPRIGANVNGKSTLRLYLQVMRTIVGIIHDSRWRGPEVLERWIELFSKSLGVSRKDSAVMWP
;
A
#
# COMPACT_ATOMS: atom_id res chain seq x y z
N PHE A 1 19.93 -20.78 4.80
CA PHE A 1 19.78 -22.09 4.13
C PHE A 1 18.30 -22.44 4.06
N GLY A 2 17.78 -22.73 2.87
CA GLY A 2 16.42 -23.20 2.68
C GLY A 2 16.42 -24.66 2.23
N TYR A 3 15.52 -25.47 2.77
CA TYR A 3 15.23 -26.81 2.30
C TYR A 3 13.80 -26.83 1.75
N ILE A 4 13.66 -27.17 0.47
CA ILE A 4 12.36 -27.37 -0.18
C ILE A 4 12.21 -28.86 -0.45
N SER A 5 11.19 -29.47 0.16
CA SER A 5 10.78 -30.84 -0.17
C SER A 5 9.61 -30.77 -1.15
N ASN A 6 9.72 -31.44 -2.28
CA ASN A 6 8.63 -31.58 -3.24
C ASN A 6 7.50 -32.50 -2.72
N GLU A 7 7.74 -33.22 -1.64
CA GLU A 7 6.78 -34.16 -1.04
C GLU A 7 5.98 -33.52 0.11
N THR A 8 6.47 -32.42 0.66
CA THR A 8 5.80 -31.67 1.73
C THR A 8 5.87 -30.18 1.45
N SER A 9 4.86 -29.43 1.80
CA SER A 9 4.86 -27.97 1.73
C SER A 9 5.65 -27.28 2.88
N ASN A 10 6.37 -28.06 3.69
CA ASN A 10 7.14 -27.56 4.81
C ASN A 10 8.53 -27.09 4.36
N TRP A 11 8.88 -25.88 4.75
CA TRP A 11 10.23 -25.34 4.57
C TRP A 11 10.66 -24.59 5.83
N ILE A 12 11.96 -24.54 6.07
CA ILE A 12 12.57 -23.81 7.18
C ILE A 12 13.57 -22.83 6.58
N LEU A 13 13.39 -21.55 6.88
CA LEU A 13 14.34 -20.49 6.59
C LEU A 13 15.12 -20.17 7.88
N ILE A 14 16.43 -20.29 7.83
CA ILE A 14 17.33 -19.91 8.93
C ILE A 14 18.15 -18.72 8.46
N THR A 15 18.03 -17.60 9.17
CA THR A 15 18.77 -16.37 8.89
C THR A 15 19.48 -15.90 10.16
N GLU A 16 20.46 -15.03 10.00
CA GLU A 16 21.02 -14.29 11.12
C GLU A 16 19.95 -13.34 11.68
N ARG A 17 19.88 -13.25 13.01
CA ARG A 17 18.97 -12.32 13.67
C ARG A 17 19.51 -10.89 13.56
N VAL A 18 18.64 -9.94 13.20
CA VAL A 18 18.99 -8.52 13.24
C VAL A 18 19.27 -8.11 14.69
N PRO A 19 20.46 -7.59 15.01
CA PRO A 19 20.82 -7.20 16.37
C PRO A 19 20.26 -5.82 16.71
N PHE A 20 18.95 -5.71 16.91
CA PHE A 20 18.34 -4.46 17.34
C PHE A 20 18.92 -3.98 18.66
N ALA A 21 19.19 -2.69 18.72
CA ALA A 21 19.77 -2.02 19.90
C ALA A 21 18.72 -1.53 20.92
N ASP A 22 17.44 -1.65 20.59
CA ASP A 22 16.38 -1.38 21.57
C ASP A 22 16.40 -2.47 22.65
N PRO A 23 16.80 -2.15 23.89
CA PRO A 23 17.00 -3.16 24.93
C PRO A 23 15.68 -3.77 25.38
N GLU A 24 14.57 -3.08 25.20
CA GLU A 24 13.23 -3.53 25.57
C GLU A 24 12.27 -3.12 24.45
N PRO A 25 11.94 -4.02 23.51
CA PRO A 25 10.83 -3.78 22.60
C PRO A 25 9.55 -3.64 23.44
N LEU A 26 8.92 -2.46 23.36
CA LEU A 26 7.68 -2.19 24.09
C LEU A 26 6.55 -3.01 23.48
N ASP A 27 5.74 -3.62 24.33
CA ASP A 27 4.46 -4.15 23.90
C ASP A 27 3.49 -3.00 23.51
N PHE A 28 2.35 -3.33 22.92
CA PHE A 28 1.41 -2.30 22.47
C PHE A 28 0.98 -1.35 23.60
N ALA A 29 0.76 -1.85 24.82
CA ALA A 29 0.35 -1.02 25.95
C ALA A 29 1.45 -0.06 26.39
N GLY A 30 2.70 -0.50 26.39
CA GLY A 30 3.87 0.34 26.67
C GLY A 30 4.10 1.40 25.58
N GLU A 31 3.93 1.04 24.32
CA GLU A 31 4.00 1.99 23.19
C GLU A 31 2.88 3.04 23.31
N LEU A 32 1.66 2.61 23.59
CA LEU A 32 0.50 3.49 23.76
C LEU A 32 0.67 4.48 24.92
N ALA A 33 1.21 4.01 26.04
CA ALA A 33 1.46 4.86 27.22
C ALA A 33 2.47 5.98 26.94
N LYS A 34 3.42 5.73 26.04
CA LYS A 34 4.45 6.70 25.61
C LYS A 34 4.05 7.48 24.35
N ARG A 35 2.84 7.31 23.84
CA ARG A 35 2.37 8.04 22.67
C ARG A 35 2.37 9.53 22.94
N GLY A 36 3.02 10.30 22.08
CA GLY A 36 3.24 11.74 22.25
C GLY A 36 4.63 12.09 22.78
N GLU A 37 5.34 11.12 23.34
CA GLU A 37 6.76 11.25 23.70
C GLU A 37 7.58 10.62 22.58
N ARG A 38 8.17 11.43 21.70
CA ARG A 38 9.07 10.87 20.68
C ARG A 38 10.34 10.37 21.35
N ARG A 39 10.64 9.10 21.14
CA ARG A 39 11.94 8.53 21.50
C ARG A 39 13.03 9.24 20.68
N GLY A 40 14.12 9.66 21.34
CA GLY A 40 15.28 10.20 20.64
C GLY A 40 15.96 9.17 19.72
N PRO A 41 16.78 9.62 18.76
CA PRO A 41 17.59 8.74 17.93
C PRO A 41 18.51 7.88 18.80
N LEU A 42 18.85 6.69 18.31
CA LEU A 42 19.92 5.86 18.88
C LEU A 42 21.28 6.44 18.50
N GLU A 43 22.33 5.98 19.19
CA GLU A 43 23.71 6.23 18.80
C GLU A 43 23.96 5.79 17.35
N PRO A 44 24.87 6.45 16.62
CA PRO A 44 25.19 6.11 15.24
C PRO A 44 25.44 4.63 15.04
N TYR A 45 24.94 4.09 13.93
CA TYR A 45 25.02 2.69 13.53
C TYR A 45 24.31 1.66 14.43
N HIS A 46 23.64 2.06 15.50
CA HIS A 46 22.76 1.17 16.24
C HIS A 46 21.44 0.95 15.47
N LEU A 47 21.02 -0.31 15.38
CA LEU A 47 19.84 -0.69 14.61
C LEU A 47 18.55 -0.41 15.37
N GLU A 48 17.69 0.39 14.77
CA GLU A 48 16.37 0.75 15.31
C GLU A 48 15.32 -0.29 14.90
N GLY A 49 14.38 -0.55 15.80
CA GLY A 49 13.29 -1.47 15.60
C GLY A 49 13.30 -2.65 16.59
N PRO A 50 12.54 -3.73 16.32
CA PRO A 50 11.59 -3.83 15.21
C PRO A 50 10.43 -2.86 15.36
N TYR A 51 10.00 -2.25 14.26
CA TYR A 51 8.81 -1.42 14.23
C TYR A 51 7.60 -2.22 13.75
N ASP A 52 6.42 -1.82 14.18
CA ASP A 52 5.16 -2.41 13.73
C ASP A 52 4.44 -1.42 12.80
N LYS A 53 3.78 -1.95 11.76
CA LYS A 53 3.10 -1.11 10.78
C LYS A 53 1.89 -0.39 11.37
N CYS A 54 1.54 0.76 10.81
CA CYS A 54 0.44 1.62 11.25
C CYS A 54 0.57 2.11 12.69
N MET A 55 1.81 2.27 13.17
CA MET A 55 2.15 2.79 14.49
C MET A 55 3.22 3.88 14.37
N ASP A 56 2.97 4.89 13.53
CA ASP A 56 3.94 5.96 13.23
C ASP A 56 4.42 6.72 14.47
N TRP A 57 3.61 6.70 15.55
CA TRP A 57 3.99 7.30 16.84
C TRP A 57 5.11 6.54 17.56
N THR A 58 5.44 5.33 17.15
CA THR A 58 6.54 4.55 17.74
C THR A 58 7.88 4.83 17.10
N LEU A 59 7.90 5.46 15.93
CA LEU A 59 9.13 5.81 15.20
C LEU A 59 9.96 6.84 15.98
N ARG A 60 11.28 6.65 16.02
CA ARG A 60 12.19 7.49 16.80
C ARG A 60 12.42 8.90 16.23
N GLY A 61 12.17 9.09 14.96
CA GLY A 61 12.26 10.39 14.29
C GLY A 61 10.92 10.84 13.71
N SER A 62 10.99 11.75 12.75
CA SER A 62 9.81 12.10 11.95
C SER A 62 9.37 10.90 11.11
N PRO A 63 8.10 10.48 11.12
CA PRO A 63 7.62 9.43 10.23
C PRO A 63 8.00 9.67 8.77
N LEU A 64 8.02 10.93 8.33
CA LEU A 64 8.42 11.32 6.98
C LEU A 64 9.81 10.79 6.59
N GLU A 65 10.78 10.82 7.51
CA GLU A 65 12.15 10.33 7.23
C GLU A 65 12.15 8.84 6.91
N TYR A 66 11.38 8.05 7.66
CA TYR A 66 11.29 6.60 7.47
C TYR A 66 10.63 6.26 6.14
N TYR A 67 9.48 6.87 5.84
CA TYR A 67 8.81 6.64 4.57
C TYR A 67 9.60 7.15 3.36
N MET A 68 10.31 8.28 3.48
CA MET A 68 11.25 8.73 2.45
C MET A 68 12.39 7.74 2.21
N SER A 69 12.94 7.16 3.28
CA SER A 69 14.00 6.14 3.17
C SER A 69 13.49 4.88 2.48
N LEU A 70 12.27 4.43 2.80
CA LEU A 70 11.63 3.30 2.10
C LEU A 70 11.45 3.61 0.61
N VAL A 71 10.92 4.77 0.26
CA VAL A 71 10.74 5.19 -1.15
C VAL A 71 12.08 5.26 -1.88
N LYS A 72 13.10 5.86 -1.27
CA LYS A 72 14.45 5.96 -1.83
C LYS A 72 15.07 4.59 -2.07
N MET A 73 14.97 3.67 -1.09
CA MET A 73 15.50 2.31 -1.23
C MET A 73 14.79 1.53 -2.35
N GLY A 74 13.45 1.58 -2.37
CA GLY A 74 12.67 0.88 -3.39
C GLY A 74 12.91 1.44 -4.81
N ALA A 75 12.99 2.75 -4.95
CA ALA A 75 13.32 3.40 -6.22
C ALA A 75 14.74 3.05 -6.70
N ARG A 76 15.71 2.98 -5.76
CA ARG A 76 17.06 2.52 -6.04
C ARG A 76 17.08 1.08 -6.57
N MET A 77 16.39 0.16 -5.90
CA MET A 77 16.27 -1.23 -6.37
C MET A 77 15.66 -1.29 -7.77
N ALA A 78 14.55 -0.60 -7.98
CA ALA A 78 13.87 -0.55 -9.28
C ALA A 78 14.79 0.01 -10.39
N GLY A 79 15.54 1.08 -10.13
CA GLY A 79 16.49 1.67 -11.06
C GLY A 79 17.66 0.73 -11.39
N LEU A 80 18.24 0.08 -10.37
CA LEU A 80 19.29 -0.93 -10.57
C LEU A 80 18.83 -2.11 -11.41
N HIS A 81 17.55 -2.54 -11.24
CA HIS A 81 16.96 -3.57 -12.09
C HIS A 81 16.92 -3.11 -13.56
N LYS A 82 16.42 -1.90 -13.82
CA LYS A 82 16.37 -1.33 -15.18
C LYS A 82 17.74 -1.17 -15.81
N ALA A 83 18.74 -0.84 -15.01
CA ALA A 83 20.15 -0.75 -15.46
C ALA A 83 20.82 -2.12 -15.67
N GLY A 84 20.14 -3.25 -15.42
CA GLY A 84 20.73 -4.59 -15.52
C GLY A 84 21.78 -4.88 -14.43
N LYS A 85 21.73 -4.17 -13.28
CA LYS A 85 22.74 -4.25 -12.22
C LYS A 85 22.31 -5.11 -11.01
N MET A 86 21.17 -5.80 -11.08
CA MET A 86 20.68 -6.67 -10.00
C MET A 86 21.08 -8.14 -10.17
N GLY A 87 21.85 -8.49 -11.18
CA GLY A 87 22.29 -9.84 -11.46
C GLY A 87 22.05 -10.27 -12.91
N ASP A 88 22.27 -11.57 -13.18
CA ASP A 88 22.03 -12.11 -14.52
C ASP A 88 20.54 -12.03 -14.90
N PRO A 89 20.16 -11.37 -16.00
CA PRO A 89 18.76 -11.23 -16.41
C PRO A 89 18.04 -12.57 -16.61
N LYS A 90 18.75 -13.62 -17.06
CA LYS A 90 18.16 -14.96 -17.22
C LYS A 90 17.86 -15.63 -15.89
N ALA A 91 18.71 -15.39 -14.88
CA ALA A 91 18.47 -15.90 -13.53
C ALA A 91 17.30 -15.13 -12.91
N LEU A 92 17.24 -13.81 -13.04
CA LEU A 92 16.14 -13.00 -12.55
C LEU A 92 14.80 -13.42 -13.19
N ALA A 93 14.75 -13.62 -14.50
CA ALA A 93 13.53 -14.05 -15.21
C ALA A 93 13.06 -15.46 -14.80
N ARG A 94 13.95 -16.32 -14.31
CA ARG A 94 13.59 -17.66 -13.79
C ARG A 94 13.00 -17.61 -12.38
N HIS A 95 13.41 -16.65 -11.56
CA HIS A 95 13.03 -16.60 -10.15
C HIS A 95 11.93 -15.58 -9.87
N PHE A 96 11.81 -14.55 -10.71
CA PHE A 96 10.85 -13.46 -10.51
C PHE A 96 9.99 -13.33 -11.75
N GLU A 97 8.70 -13.53 -11.55
CA GLU A 97 7.71 -13.42 -12.61
C GLU A 97 7.75 -12.03 -13.27
N ASP A 98 7.79 -12.01 -14.60
CA ASP A 98 7.68 -10.78 -15.37
C ASP A 98 6.23 -10.43 -15.63
N MET A 99 5.67 -9.62 -14.75
CA MET A 99 4.29 -9.15 -14.83
C MET A 99 4.02 -8.23 -16.02
N SER A 100 5.08 -7.71 -16.66
CA SER A 100 4.94 -6.80 -17.81
C SER A 100 4.63 -7.52 -19.10
N SER A 101 5.11 -8.75 -19.27
CA SER A 101 4.90 -9.53 -20.49
C SER A 101 3.53 -10.23 -20.53
N ARG A 102 2.90 -10.46 -19.38
CA ARG A 102 1.66 -11.23 -19.24
C ARG A 102 0.70 -10.67 -18.18
N PRO A 103 0.34 -9.39 -18.22
CA PRO A 103 -0.45 -8.81 -17.14
C PRO A 103 -1.82 -9.49 -16.94
N ILE A 104 -2.45 -9.96 -18.00
CA ILE A 104 -3.76 -10.63 -17.94
C ILE A 104 -3.61 -12.06 -17.42
N GLU A 105 -2.66 -12.83 -17.95
CA GLU A 105 -2.44 -14.22 -17.54
C GLU A 105 -1.99 -14.33 -16.09
N VAL A 106 -1.07 -13.45 -15.69
CA VAL A 106 -0.47 -13.47 -14.35
C VAL A 106 -1.47 -13.12 -13.27
N PHE A 107 -2.38 -12.18 -13.53
CA PHE A 107 -3.42 -11.82 -12.57
C PHE A 107 -4.66 -12.72 -12.64
N GLY A 108 -4.67 -13.70 -13.54
CA GLY A 108 -5.85 -14.54 -13.77
C GLY A 108 -7.07 -13.74 -14.23
N LEU A 109 -6.84 -12.58 -14.79
CA LEU A 109 -7.87 -11.67 -15.24
C LEU A 109 -8.35 -12.10 -16.63
N SER A 110 -9.29 -13.04 -16.68
CA SER A 110 -10.22 -13.09 -17.81
C SER A 110 -11.26 -11.97 -17.64
N PRO A 111 -11.90 -11.50 -18.69
CA PRO A 111 -13.03 -10.57 -18.56
C PRO A 111 -14.13 -11.07 -17.62
N GLU A 112 -14.23 -12.38 -17.44
CA GLU A 112 -15.18 -13.06 -16.55
C GLU A 112 -14.74 -13.01 -15.06
N CYS A 113 -13.44 -12.83 -14.80
CA CYS A 113 -12.86 -12.81 -13.45
C CYS A 113 -12.44 -11.41 -12.99
N SER A 114 -12.47 -10.41 -13.87
CA SER A 114 -12.06 -9.05 -13.57
C SER A 114 -13.18 -8.29 -12.88
N GLY A 115 -13.01 -8.07 -11.61
CA GLY A 115 -13.99 -7.36 -10.79
C GLY A 115 -15.15 -8.24 -10.32
N LYS A 116 -15.89 -7.70 -9.35
CA LYS A 116 -17.13 -8.31 -8.87
C LYS A 116 -18.30 -7.91 -9.76
N ARG A 117 -19.33 -8.73 -9.81
CA ARG A 117 -20.61 -8.32 -10.43
C ARG A 117 -21.08 -7.01 -9.75
N PRO A 118 -21.61 -6.03 -10.49
CA PRO A 118 -21.92 -4.70 -9.95
C PRO A 118 -22.81 -4.74 -8.70
N LYS A 119 -23.82 -5.62 -8.68
CA LYS A 119 -24.71 -5.80 -7.50
C LYS A 119 -23.95 -6.34 -6.28
N GLU A 120 -23.02 -7.23 -6.48
CA GLU A 120 -22.17 -7.78 -5.39
C GLU A 120 -21.20 -6.72 -4.89
N ALA A 121 -20.52 -6.00 -5.79
CA ALA A 121 -19.62 -4.90 -5.43
C ALA A 121 -20.37 -3.84 -4.62
N LYS A 122 -21.56 -3.42 -5.08
CA LYS A 122 -22.38 -2.45 -4.36
C LYS A 122 -22.74 -2.91 -2.95
N THR A 123 -23.09 -4.19 -2.78
CA THR A 123 -23.40 -4.74 -1.44
C THR A 123 -22.24 -4.58 -0.46
N TYR A 124 -21.01 -4.84 -0.90
CA TYR A 124 -19.82 -4.65 -0.05
C TYR A 124 -19.50 -3.18 0.19
N ILE A 125 -19.69 -2.32 -0.80
CA ILE A 125 -19.51 -0.87 -0.68
C ILE A 125 -20.50 -0.31 0.34
N ASP A 126 -21.80 -0.64 0.24
CA ASP A 126 -22.83 -0.21 1.19
C ASP A 126 -22.53 -0.69 2.61
N MET A 127 -22.03 -1.92 2.75
CA MET A 127 -21.60 -2.48 4.04
C MET A 127 -20.41 -1.71 4.63
N ALA A 128 -19.43 -1.34 3.81
CA ALA A 128 -18.27 -0.57 4.26
C ALA A 128 -18.66 0.86 4.63
N LEU A 129 -19.49 1.53 3.85
CA LEU A 129 -20.02 2.85 4.17
C LEU A 129 -20.78 2.84 5.50
N LYS A 130 -21.69 1.87 5.67
CA LYS A 130 -22.41 1.69 6.94
C LYS A 130 -21.46 1.47 8.12
N PHE A 131 -20.46 0.61 7.95
CA PHE A 131 -19.46 0.38 8.99
C PHE A 131 -18.71 1.68 9.35
N MET A 132 -18.24 2.43 8.36
CA MET A 132 -17.45 3.65 8.58
C MET A 132 -18.29 4.77 9.19
N SER A 133 -19.57 4.90 8.82
CA SER A 133 -20.45 5.97 9.29
C SER A 133 -21.19 5.67 10.60
N GLU A 134 -21.38 4.40 10.94
CA GLU A 134 -22.12 3.98 12.15
C GLU A 134 -21.21 3.31 13.16
N GLU A 135 -20.89 2.01 12.97
CA GLU A 135 -20.21 1.20 14.00
C GLU A 135 -18.76 1.67 14.24
N GLY A 136 -18.03 1.98 13.16
CA GLY A 136 -16.64 2.44 13.20
C GLY A 136 -16.47 3.97 13.24
N SER A 137 -17.55 4.73 13.38
CA SER A 137 -17.55 6.20 13.26
C SER A 137 -16.55 6.93 14.17
N ALA A 138 -16.21 6.33 15.32
CA ALA A 138 -15.18 6.86 16.22
C ALA A 138 -13.74 6.79 15.63
N ILE A 139 -13.54 5.98 14.59
CA ILE A 139 -12.23 5.76 13.95
C ILE A 139 -12.10 6.51 12.63
N PHE A 140 -13.21 6.61 11.89
CA PHE A 140 -13.25 7.23 10.57
C PHE A 140 -13.58 8.72 10.64
N PRO A 141 -13.13 9.53 9.66
CA PRO A 141 -13.50 10.93 9.57
C PRO A 141 -15.01 11.12 9.47
N SER A 142 -15.54 12.22 10.05
CA SER A 142 -16.98 12.50 10.08
C SER A 142 -17.61 12.65 8.68
N PHE A 143 -16.83 13.05 7.69
CA PHE A 143 -17.33 13.14 6.32
C PHE A 143 -17.75 11.78 5.72
N CYS A 144 -17.35 10.65 6.31
CA CYS A 144 -17.88 9.35 5.89
C CYS A 144 -19.39 9.20 6.09
N SER A 145 -20.01 10.07 6.89
CA SER A 145 -21.46 10.15 7.07
C SER A 145 -22.15 11.15 6.13
N ASP A 146 -21.37 11.89 5.33
CA ASP A 146 -21.90 12.88 4.38
C ASP A 146 -22.46 12.14 3.14
N PRO A 147 -23.71 12.40 2.74
CA PRO A 147 -24.33 11.79 1.56
C PRO A 147 -23.54 12.03 0.26
N ASP A 148 -23.00 13.24 0.06
CA ASP A 148 -22.24 13.58 -1.15
C ASP A 148 -20.93 12.78 -1.22
N PHE A 149 -20.27 12.60 -0.07
CA PHE A 149 -19.11 11.72 0.01
C PHE A 149 -19.49 10.26 -0.27
N GLN A 150 -20.58 9.76 0.30
CA GLN A 150 -21.04 8.37 0.10
C GLN A 150 -21.39 8.09 -1.36
N GLU A 151 -22.01 9.05 -2.05
CA GLU A 151 -22.28 8.98 -3.48
C GLU A 151 -20.98 8.92 -4.28
N THR A 152 -20.06 9.86 -4.03
CA THR A 152 -18.74 9.94 -4.68
C THR A 152 -17.93 8.66 -4.46
N PHE A 153 -17.89 8.15 -3.23
CA PHE A 153 -17.21 6.91 -2.86
C PHE A 153 -17.79 5.72 -3.63
N THR A 154 -19.13 5.58 -3.62
CA THR A 154 -19.84 4.50 -4.32
C THR A 154 -19.58 4.55 -5.82
N HIS A 155 -19.74 5.73 -6.43
CA HIS A 155 -19.50 5.93 -7.85
C HIS A 155 -18.06 5.58 -8.25
N SER A 156 -17.07 6.08 -7.52
CA SER A 156 -15.65 5.83 -7.81
C SER A 156 -15.30 4.35 -7.74
N LEU A 157 -15.77 3.65 -6.70
CA LEU A 157 -15.45 2.24 -6.53
C LEU A 157 -16.18 1.33 -7.52
N LEU A 158 -17.44 1.61 -7.85
CA LEU A 158 -18.17 0.87 -8.89
C LEU A 158 -17.56 1.11 -10.27
N THR A 159 -17.16 2.35 -10.57
CA THR A 159 -16.48 2.70 -11.81
C THR A 159 -15.17 1.94 -11.92
N LEU A 160 -14.30 1.99 -10.92
CA LEU A 160 -13.05 1.25 -10.95
C LEU A 160 -13.26 -0.27 -11.01
N ASN A 161 -14.29 -0.81 -10.31
CA ASN A 161 -14.61 -2.22 -10.40
C ASN A 161 -14.98 -2.62 -11.83
N ALA A 162 -15.72 -1.78 -12.55
CA ALA A 162 -16.07 -2.02 -13.96
C ALA A 162 -14.82 -1.99 -14.88
N TYR A 163 -13.83 -1.14 -14.57
CA TYR A 163 -12.58 -1.02 -15.34
C TYR A 163 -11.39 -1.75 -14.71
N SER A 164 -11.63 -2.76 -13.86
CA SER A 164 -10.54 -3.39 -13.09
C SER A 164 -9.51 -4.10 -13.98
N ALA A 165 -9.93 -4.76 -15.05
CA ALA A 165 -9.05 -5.42 -16.02
C ALA A 165 -8.21 -4.39 -16.78
N GLU A 166 -8.85 -3.35 -17.30
CA GLU A 166 -8.22 -2.26 -18.05
C GLU A 166 -7.22 -1.50 -17.17
N SER A 167 -7.58 -1.22 -15.91
CA SER A 167 -6.69 -0.57 -14.95
C SER A 167 -5.45 -1.42 -14.68
N THR A 168 -5.63 -2.72 -14.50
CA THR A 168 -4.51 -3.64 -14.29
C THR A 168 -3.64 -3.73 -15.52
N TYR A 169 -4.23 -3.90 -16.71
CA TYR A 169 -3.50 -3.91 -17.97
C TYR A 169 -2.70 -2.61 -18.15
N TRP A 170 -3.34 -1.45 -18.01
CA TRP A 170 -2.69 -0.16 -18.20
C TRP A 170 -1.49 0.05 -17.28
N ARG A 171 -1.62 -0.30 -16.00
CA ARG A 171 -0.52 -0.19 -15.01
C ARG A 171 0.68 -1.09 -15.33
N HIS A 172 0.47 -2.15 -16.13
CA HIS A 172 1.51 -3.12 -16.48
C HIS A 172 1.87 -3.14 -17.98
N SER A 173 1.31 -2.26 -18.79
CA SER A 173 1.56 -2.21 -20.25
C SER A 173 2.82 -1.41 -20.62
N ASN A 174 3.22 -0.43 -19.81
CA ASN A 174 4.41 0.37 -20.09
C ASN A 174 5.60 -0.14 -19.26
N GLN A 175 6.59 -0.68 -19.98
CA GLN A 175 7.80 -1.25 -19.41
C GLN A 175 8.60 -0.26 -18.54
N ASP A 176 8.55 1.03 -18.82
CA ASP A 176 9.27 2.05 -18.05
C ASP A 176 8.75 2.15 -16.61
N TYR A 177 7.47 1.80 -16.40
CA TYR A 177 6.80 1.81 -15.11
C TYR A 177 6.75 0.43 -14.41
N ILE A 178 7.54 -0.54 -14.86
CA ILE A 178 7.59 -1.88 -14.25
C ILE A 178 9.03 -2.20 -13.90
N ALA A 179 9.26 -2.62 -12.66
CA ALA A 179 10.58 -3.04 -12.24
C ALA A 179 10.54 -4.09 -11.13
N LEU A 180 11.62 -4.84 -11.00
CA LEU A 180 11.86 -5.70 -9.86
C LEU A 180 12.23 -4.85 -8.65
N ALA A 181 11.46 -4.96 -7.61
CA ALA A 181 11.74 -4.40 -6.29
C ALA A 181 10.89 -5.13 -5.24
N HIS A 182 11.10 -4.85 -3.98
CA HIS A 182 10.29 -5.39 -2.90
C HIS A 182 8.85 -4.87 -2.98
N ASN A 183 7.85 -5.77 -3.05
CA ASN A 183 6.45 -5.36 -3.25
C ASN A 183 5.74 -4.94 -1.95
N ASN A 184 6.33 -5.23 -0.78
CA ASN A 184 5.72 -4.95 0.53
C ASN A 184 6.77 -4.42 1.52
N MET A 185 7.46 -3.34 1.14
CA MET A 185 8.51 -2.73 1.95
C MET A 185 7.91 -1.68 2.89
N ASN A 186 7.47 -2.13 4.06
CA ASN A 186 6.95 -1.29 5.13
C ASN A 186 7.96 -1.19 6.27
N VAL A 187 7.65 -0.38 7.27
CA VAL A 187 8.51 -0.21 8.45
C VAL A 187 8.72 -1.50 9.24
N ASP A 188 7.79 -2.46 9.15
CA ASP A 188 7.91 -3.80 9.77
C ASP A 188 8.73 -4.80 8.94
N ASN A 189 8.99 -4.49 7.67
CA ASN A 189 9.83 -5.26 6.77
C ASN A 189 11.19 -4.58 6.51
N ALA A 190 11.57 -3.66 7.40
CA ALA A 190 12.85 -2.96 7.35
C ALA A 190 13.43 -2.81 8.77
N PHE A 191 14.73 -2.63 8.83
CA PHE A 191 15.44 -2.17 10.01
C PHE A 191 16.25 -0.94 9.64
N PHE A 192 16.40 -0.02 10.57
CA PHE A 192 16.93 1.30 10.29
C PHE A 192 18.14 1.61 11.15
N TRP A 193 19.00 2.49 10.68
CA TRP A 193 20.10 3.06 11.44
C TRP A 193 20.43 4.45 10.93
N ARG A 194 21.14 5.22 11.75
CA ARG A 194 21.66 6.53 11.34
C ARG A 194 23.16 6.43 11.14
N ALA A 195 23.64 6.84 9.96
CA ALA A 195 25.05 7.01 9.69
C ALA A 195 25.51 8.38 10.24
N GLY A 196 26.63 8.42 10.92
CA GLY A 196 27.34 9.60 11.46
C GLY A 196 26.56 10.92 11.62
N ALA A 197 26.36 11.65 10.54
CA ALA A 197 25.72 12.97 10.55
C ALA A 197 24.16 12.97 10.67
N GLY A 198 23.54 11.81 10.82
CA GLY A 198 22.10 11.73 11.10
C GLY A 198 21.20 11.29 9.97
N ASP A 199 21.72 11.01 8.77
CA ASP A 199 20.93 10.44 7.67
C ASP A 199 20.44 9.03 8.02
N LEU A 200 19.13 8.81 7.81
CA LEU A 200 18.51 7.52 8.04
C LEU A 200 18.75 6.60 6.84
N ASP A 201 19.31 5.42 7.09
CA ASP A 201 19.50 4.34 6.13
C ASP A 201 18.75 3.09 6.60
N LEU A 202 18.58 2.09 5.74
CA LEU A 202 17.81 0.90 6.06
C LEU A 202 18.31 -0.36 5.40
N GLY A 203 18.06 -1.50 6.07
CA GLY A 203 18.09 -2.84 5.49
C GLY A 203 16.69 -3.41 5.35
N VAL A 204 16.51 -4.33 4.42
CA VAL A 204 15.18 -4.89 4.06
C VAL A 204 15.08 -6.33 4.51
N LEU A 205 13.92 -6.70 5.05
CA LEU A 205 13.52 -8.03 5.49
C LEU A 205 12.39 -8.57 4.62
N ASP A 206 12.03 -9.85 4.81
CA ASP A 206 10.89 -10.51 4.16
C ASP A 206 10.89 -10.41 2.62
N TRP A 207 11.96 -10.87 2.01
CA TRP A 207 12.16 -10.86 0.56
C TRP A 207 11.16 -11.74 -0.22
N GLY A 208 10.31 -12.51 0.44
CA GLY A 208 9.28 -13.34 -0.19
C GLY A 208 8.28 -12.58 -1.06
N ALA A 209 8.14 -11.28 -0.83
CA ALA A 209 7.28 -10.41 -1.62
C ALA A 209 7.99 -9.71 -2.79
N MET A 210 9.23 -10.08 -3.13
CA MET A 210 9.95 -9.47 -4.25
C MET A 210 9.35 -9.87 -5.60
N GLY A 211 9.21 -8.92 -6.53
CA GLY A 211 8.65 -9.22 -7.85
C GLY A 211 8.64 -8.01 -8.78
N GLN A 212 8.40 -8.29 -10.06
CA GLN A 212 8.23 -7.27 -11.10
C GLN A 212 6.77 -6.85 -11.16
N LYS A 213 6.47 -5.64 -10.71
CA LYS A 213 5.13 -5.04 -10.73
C LYS A 213 5.20 -3.55 -11.08
N SER A 214 4.05 -2.96 -11.34
CA SER A 214 3.91 -1.53 -11.56
C SER A 214 4.54 -0.72 -10.43
N LEU A 215 5.24 0.36 -10.78
CA LEU A 215 5.92 1.23 -9.81
C LEU A 215 4.91 1.96 -8.91
N GLY A 216 3.75 2.35 -9.43
CA GLY A 216 2.70 2.96 -8.63
C GLY A 216 2.09 1.97 -7.62
N PHE A 217 1.96 0.67 -7.99
CA PHE A 217 1.60 -0.39 -7.04
C PHE A 217 2.61 -0.47 -5.90
N LYS A 218 3.91 -0.53 -6.22
CA LYS A 218 4.97 -0.62 -5.21
C LYS A 218 4.96 0.59 -4.28
N LEU A 219 4.88 1.79 -4.83
CA LEU A 219 4.85 3.03 -4.06
C LEU A 219 3.65 3.07 -3.11
N TRP A 220 2.46 2.61 -3.54
CA TRP A 220 1.31 2.47 -2.65
C TRP A 220 1.63 1.52 -1.49
N TRP A 221 2.14 0.32 -1.77
CA TRP A 221 2.45 -0.69 -0.76
C TRP A 221 3.60 -0.32 0.17
N TRP A 222 4.42 0.66 -0.17
CA TRP A 222 5.45 1.21 0.73
C TRP A 222 4.91 2.31 1.64
N LEU A 223 3.86 3.01 1.21
CA LEU A 223 3.31 4.18 1.90
C LEU A 223 1.99 3.94 2.62
N TYR A 224 1.21 2.92 2.25
CA TYR A 224 -0.19 2.75 2.65
C TYR A 224 -0.41 2.61 4.17
N CYS A 225 0.62 2.26 4.93
CA CYS A 225 0.58 2.15 6.39
C CYS A 225 0.82 3.48 7.11
N GLY A 226 1.29 4.51 6.40
CA GLY A 226 1.54 5.84 6.96
C GLY A 226 0.25 6.58 7.30
N ASP A 227 0.35 7.54 8.22
CA ASP A 227 -0.77 8.41 8.55
C ASP A 227 -1.13 9.31 7.36
N PHE A 228 -2.44 9.41 7.06
CA PHE A 228 -2.94 10.13 5.89
C PHE A 228 -2.45 11.58 5.83
N ASP A 229 -2.45 12.30 6.96
CA ASP A 229 -2.04 13.71 6.99
C ASP A 229 -0.59 13.88 6.52
N MET A 230 0.32 13.05 7.02
CA MET A 230 1.71 13.03 6.60
C MET A 230 1.85 12.67 5.10
N LEU A 231 1.14 11.64 4.65
CA LEU A 231 1.16 11.24 3.24
C LEU A 231 0.61 12.35 2.34
N SER A 232 -0.49 12.99 2.74
CA SER A 232 -1.16 14.04 1.98
C SER A 232 -0.30 15.30 1.87
N GLU A 233 0.36 15.69 2.95
CA GLU A 233 1.24 16.85 2.97
C GLU A 233 2.49 16.64 2.08
N HIS A 234 3.04 15.41 2.05
CA HIS A 234 4.34 15.15 1.46
C HIS A 234 4.31 14.30 0.17
N MET A 235 3.14 14.03 -0.40
CA MET A 235 3.04 13.17 -1.60
C MET A 235 3.89 13.67 -2.77
N GLY A 236 3.89 14.96 -3.04
CA GLY A 236 4.75 15.52 -4.10
C GLY A 236 6.24 15.28 -3.85
N GLY A 237 6.65 15.29 -2.58
CA GLY A 237 8.01 14.93 -2.16
C GLY A 237 8.32 13.45 -2.38
N PHE A 238 7.41 12.55 -2.05
CA PHE A 238 7.56 11.11 -2.29
C PHE A 238 7.67 10.78 -3.77
N LEU A 239 6.80 11.34 -4.60
CA LEU A 239 6.84 11.16 -6.05
C LEU A 239 8.15 11.66 -6.65
N ARG A 240 8.59 12.84 -6.27
CA ARG A 240 9.87 13.42 -6.72
C ARG A 240 11.05 12.57 -6.28
N CYS A 241 11.12 12.21 -4.98
CA CYS A 241 12.16 11.32 -4.46
C CYS A 241 12.23 10.01 -5.24
N PHE A 242 11.07 9.42 -5.56
CA PHE A 242 11.00 8.20 -6.35
C PHE A 242 11.57 8.42 -7.75
N VAL A 243 11.07 9.38 -8.51
CA VAL A 243 11.46 9.64 -9.91
C VAL A 243 12.94 9.97 -10.01
N ASP A 244 13.43 10.88 -9.15
CA ASP A 244 14.84 11.31 -9.16
C ASP A 244 15.77 10.14 -8.80
N THR A 245 15.43 9.36 -7.77
CA THR A 245 16.25 8.20 -7.36
C THR A 245 16.23 7.11 -8.43
N TYR A 246 15.06 6.80 -8.99
CA TYR A 246 14.91 5.81 -10.03
C TYR A 246 15.78 6.13 -11.23
N ALA A 247 15.74 7.38 -11.71
CA ALA A 247 16.58 7.86 -12.82
C ALA A 247 18.08 7.83 -12.47
N ALA A 248 18.46 8.28 -11.26
CA ALA A 248 19.85 8.28 -10.81
C ALA A 248 20.48 6.89 -10.76
N PHE A 249 19.67 5.83 -10.56
CA PHE A 249 20.14 4.46 -10.54
C PHE A 249 19.94 3.71 -11.88
N GLY A 250 19.54 4.41 -12.94
CA GLY A 250 19.51 3.91 -14.31
C GLY A 250 18.13 3.51 -14.82
N GLY A 251 17.07 3.86 -14.09
CA GLY A 251 15.70 3.79 -14.60
C GLY A 251 15.44 4.86 -15.68
N PRO A 252 14.50 4.63 -16.61
CA PRO A 252 14.07 5.65 -17.55
C PRO A 252 13.38 6.84 -16.87
N ALA A 253 13.30 7.97 -17.57
CA ALA A 253 12.56 9.13 -17.08
C ALA A 253 11.06 8.81 -16.95
N LEU A 254 10.45 9.16 -15.83
CA LEU A 254 9.03 8.93 -15.54
C LEU A 254 8.27 10.25 -15.47
N ASP A 255 7.04 10.23 -15.98
CA ASP A 255 6.06 11.28 -15.71
C ASP A 255 5.46 11.05 -14.29
N MET A 256 5.60 12.04 -13.42
CA MET A 256 5.09 11.99 -12.05
C MET A 256 3.56 11.86 -11.99
N GLU A 257 2.84 12.45 -12.95
CA GLU A 257 1.37 12.34 -12.97
C GLU A 257 0.91 10.93 -13.36
N VAL A 258 1.61 10.26 -14.26
CA VAL A 258 1.36 8.85 -14.59
C VAL A 258 1.64 7.97 -13.36
N LEU A 259 2.75 8.20 -12.67
CA LEU A 259 3.07 7.46 -11.44
C LEU A 259 2.03 7.70 -10.35
N ARG A 260 1.56 8.96 -10.19
CA ARG A 260 0.49 9.34 -9.25
C ARG A 260 -0.82 8.66 -9.62
N MET A 261 -1.20 8.63 -10.91
CA MET A 261 -2.39 7.91 -11.37
C MET A 261 -2.32 6.42 -11.02
N GLN A 262 -1.19 5.76 -11.29
CA GLN A 262 -1.00 4.35 -10.92
C GLN A 262 -1.14 4.12 -9.42
N PHE A 263 -0.61 5.02 -8.60
CA PHE A 263 -0.73 4.98 -7.15
C PHE A 263 -2.18 5.08 -6.70
N VAL A 264 -2.92 6.08 -7.17
CA VAL A 264 -4.33 6.31 -6.81
C VAL A 264 -5.22 5.15 -7.25
N LEU A 265 -5.06 4.65 -8.48
CA LEU A 265 -5.83 3.50 -8.97
C LEU A 265 -5.56 2.25 -8.11
N THR A 266 -4.32 2.04 -7.68
CA THR A 266 -3.99 0.92 -6.78
C THR A 266 -4.65 1.08 -5.42
N ALA A 267 -4.68 2.28 -4.87
CA ALA A 267 -5.35 2.56 -3.59
C ALA A 267 -6.86 2.28 -3.68
N LEU A 268 -7.53 2.78 -4.73
CA LEU A 268 -8.96 2.56 -4.95
C LEU A 268 -9.30 1.07 -5.17
N GLU A 269 -8.44 0.33 -5.90
CA GLU A 269 -8.59 -1.11 -6.08
C GLU A 269 -8.49 -1.86 -4.75
N GLN A 270 -7.55 -1.47 -3.89
CA GLN A 270 -7.45 -2.05 -2.55
C GLN A 270 -8.70 -1.75 -1.71
N MET A 271 -9.32 -0.57 -1.86
CA MET A 271 -10.57 -0.25 -1.16
C MET A 271 -11.71 -1.20 -1.55
N ASN A 272 -11.84 -1.57 -2.83
CA ASN A 272 -12.80 -2.59 -3.27
C ASN A 272 -12.60 -3.93 -2.54
N SER A 273 -11.36 -4.33 -2.31
CA SER A 273 -11.04 -5.54 -1.54
C SER A 273 -11.36 -5.38 -0.05
N LEU A 274 -11.06 -4.21 0.53
CA LEU A 274 -11.32 -3.90 1.94
C LEU A 274 -12.81 -3.78 2.24
N CYS A 275 -13.64 -3.28 1.31
CA CYS A 275 -15.09 -3.31 1.44
C CYS A 275 -15.60 -4.74 1.63
N ALA A 276 -15.06 -5.69 0.89
CA ALA A 276 -15.41 -7.11 1.04
C ALA A 276 -14.84 -7.75 2.33
N ALA A 277 -13.87 -7.11 2.99
CA ALA A 277 -13.26 -7.60 4.22
C ALA A 277 -13.99 -7.14 5.50
N VAL A 278 -15.04 -6.30 5.41
CA VAL A 278 -15.80 -5.84 6.60
C VAL A 278 -16.33 -7.00 7.45
N PRO A 279 -16.87 -8.10 6.91
CA PRO A 279 -17.21 -9.26 7.73
C PRO A 279 -16.05 -9.83 8.54
N GLN A 280 -14.83 -9.80 7.99
CA GLN A 280 -13.63 -10.22 8.71
C GLN A 280 -13.25 -9.23 9.83
N ILE A 281 -13.46 -7.93 9.62
CA ILE A 281 -13.31 -6.90 10.67
C ILE A 281 -14.22 -7.26 11.87
N TRP A 282 -15.49 -7.64 11.62
CA TRP A 282 -16.41 -8.05 12.68
C TRP A 282 -16.08 -9.41 13.33
N GLN A 283 -15.33 -10.27 12.65
CA GLN A 283 -14.78 -11.49 13.27
C GLN A 283 -13.63 -11.17 14.23
N MET A 284 -12.80 -10.19 13.90
CA MET A 284 -11.67 -9.76 14.73
C MET A 284 -12.08 -8.87 15.89
N CYS A 285 -13.11 -8.03 15.70
CA CYS A 285 -13.72 -7.19 16.74
C CYS A 285 -15.24 -7.20 16.56
N ARG A 286 -15.98 -7.76 17.53
CA ARG A 286 -17.42 -8.00 17.39
C ARG A 286 -18.22 -6.72 17.35
N LYS A 287 -19.31 -6.69 16.58
CA LYS A 287 -20.17 -5.51 16.40
C LYS A 287 -20.56 -4.78 17.72
N PRO A 288 -20.95 -5.45 18.82
CA PRO A 288 -21.28 -4.75 20.05
C PRO A 288 -20.11 -4.00 20.68
N GLU A 289 -18.86 -4.45 20.45
CA GLU A 289 -17.66 -3.86 21.03
C GLU A 289 -17.35 -2.48 20.41
N TRP A 290 -17.71 -2.27 19.14
CA TRP A 290 -17.50 -1.01 18.44
C TRP A 290 -18.16 0.19 19.13
N LYS A 291 -19.28 -0.02 19.80
CA LYS A 291 -19.99 1.04 20.54
C LYS A 291 -19.17 1.67 21.68
N THR A 292 -18.16 0.98 22.16
CA THR A 292 -17.30 1.41 23.27
C THR A 292 -15.90 1.82 22.82
N ILE A 293 -15.56 1.64 21.55
CA ILE A 293 -14.30 2.09 20.95
C ILE A 293 -14.40 3.58 20.71
N LYS A 294 -13.43 4.34 21.19
CA LYS A 294 -13.40 5.81 21.08
C LYS A 294 -12.43 6.32 20.01
N ASP A 295 -11.39 5.55 19.73
CA ASP A 295 -10.37 5.90 18.75
C ASP A 295 -9.60 4.66 18.26
N ARG A 296 -8.70 4.87 17.29
CA ARG A 296 -7.86 3.81 16.69
C ARG A 296 -6.80 3.22 17.63
N TYR A 297 -6.61 3.82 18.79
CA TYR A 297 -5.63 3.37 19.78
C TYR A 297 -6.23 2.44 20.83
N ASP A 298 -7.50 2.08 20.69
CA ASP A 298 -8.13 1.09 21.55
C ASP A 298 -7.35 -0.25 21.48
N PRO A 299 -7.02 -0.88 22.62
CA PRO A 299 -6.25 -2.14 22.63
C PRO A 299 -6.85 -3.25 21.78
N ARG A 300 -8.18 -3.29 21.64
CA ARG A 300 -8.89 -4.28 20.79
C ARG A 300 -8.55 -4.13 19.30
N ILE A 301 -8.10 -2.94 18.89
CA ILE A 301 -7.65 -2.65 17.52
C ILE A 301 -6.12 -2.77 17.46
N GLY A 302 -5.45 -2.05 18.33
CA GLY A 302 -4.00 -1.86 18.27
C GLY A 302 -3.22 -3.08 18.70
N ALA A 303 -3.63 -3.72 19.82
CA ALA A 303 -2.90 -4.84 20.40
C ALA A 303 -2.93 -6.12 19.57
N ASN A 304 -3.87 -6.19 18.64
CA ASN A 304 -3.91 -7.21 17.61
C ASN A 304 -4.38 -8.61 18.02
N VAL A 305 -5.29 -9.16 17.26
CA VAL A 305 -5.77 -10.54 17.46
C VAL A 305 -4.70 -11.51 16.95
N ASN A 306 -4.23 -12.40 17.81
CA ASN A 306 -3.25 -13.45 17.51
C ASN A 306 -1.89 -12.94 16.99
N GLY A 307 -1.42 -11.79 17.45
CA GLY A 307 -0.13 -11.23 17.07
C GLY A 307 -0.03 -10.80 15.62
N LYS A 308 -1.17 -10.54 14.94
CA LYS A 308 -1.22 -10.05 13.56
C LYS A 308 -1.83 -8.67 13.51
N SER A 309 -1.17 -7.71 12.91
CA SER A 309 -1.62 -6.32 12.74
C SER A 309 -2.78 -6.14 11.73
N THR A 310 -3.55 -7.20 11.42
CA THR A 310 -4.53 -7.21 10.34
C THR A 310 -5.70 -6.25 10.57
N LEU A 311 -6.28 -6.21 11.77
CA LEU A 311 -7.40 -5.30 12.05
C LEU A 311 -6.95 -3.85 12.00
N ARG A 312 -5.86 -3.52 12.71
CA ARG A 312 -5.26 -2.18 12.69
C ARG A 312 -4.91 -1.74 11.26
N LEU A 313 -4.30 -2.66 10.49
CA LEU A 313 -3.95 -2.43 9.09
C LEU A 313 -5.18 -2.11 8.23
N TYR A 314 -6.22 -2.92 8.28
CA TYR A 314 -7.44 -2.69 7.49
C TYR A 314 -8.04 -1.32 7.77
N LEU A 315 -8.19 -0.98 9.05
CA LEU A 315 -8.76 0.31 9.44
C LEU A 315 -7.89 1.49 9.02
N GLN A 316 -6.57 1.39 9.17
CA GLN A 316 -5.65 2.45 8.75
C GLN A 316 -5.69 2.65 7.23
N VAL A 317 -5.63 1.57 6.46
CA VAL A 317 -5.63 1.65 5.00
C VAL A 317 -6.98 2.18 4.47
N MET A 318 -8.11 1.74 5.05
CA MET A 318 -9.42 2.32 4.73
C MET A 318 -9.45 3.83 5.01
N ARG A 319 -8.94 4.29 6.17
CA ARG A 319 -8.84 5.72 6.50
C ARG A 319 -8.00 6.50 5.49
N THR A 320 -6.86 5.95 5.08
CA THR A 320 -6.00 6.58 4.08
C THR A 320 -6.73 6.71 2.74
N ILE A 321 -7.45 5.67 2.32
CA ILE A 321 -8.13 5.69 1.01
C ILE A 321 -9.36 6.62 1.03
N VAL A 322 -10.16 6.66 2.11
CA VAL A 322 -11.25 7.63 2.18
C VAL A 322 -10.71 9.07 2.16
N GLY A 323 -9.53 9.31 2.75
CA GLY A 323 -8.84 10.58 2.62
C GLY A 323 -8.45 10.89 1.17
N ILE A 324 -7.89 9.92 0.43
CA ILE A 324 -7.55 10.09 -1.00
C ILE A 324 -8.79 10.42 -1.84
N ILE A 325 -9.94 9.85 -1.51
CA ILE A 325 -11.21 10.14 -2.23
C ILE A 325 -11.73 11.54 -1.88
N HIS A 326 -11.64 11.97 -0.62
CA HIS A 326 -12.24 13.21 -0.15
C HIS A 326 -11.38 14.45 -0.34
N ASP A 327 -10.04 14.33 -0.15
CA ASP A 327 -9.14 15.47 -0.11
C ASP A 327 -8.89 16.05 -1.51
N SER A 328 -9.15 17.35 -1.67
CA SER A 328 -8.98 18.08 -2.93
C SER A 328 -7.53 18.11 -3.46
N ARG A 329 -6.54 17.85 -2.62
CA ARG A 329 -5.12 17.71 -3.04
C ARG A 329 -4.89 16.41 -3.79
N TRP A 330 -5.58 15.33 -3.39
CA TRP A 330 -5.46 14.01 -4.01
C TRP A 330 -6.33 13.87 -5.24
N ARG A 331 -7.56 14.38 -5.18
CA ARG A 331 -8.54 14.30 -6.26
C ARG A 331 -8.69 12.86 -6.78
N GLY A 332 -8.85 11.91 -5.87
CA GLY A 332 -8.95 10.49 -6.25
C GLY A 332 -9.99 10.21 -7.33
N PRO A 333 -11.23 10.70 -7.21
CA PRO A 333 -12.27 10.55 -8.23
C PRO A 333 -11.89 11.17 -9.57
N GLU A 334 -11.35 12.39 -9.58
CA GLU A 334 -10.94 13.06 -10.82
C GLU A 334 -9.73 12.39 -11.48
N VAL A 335 -8.83 11.81 -10.69
CA VAL A 335 -7.71 11.01 -11.23
C VAL A 335 -8.23 9.76 -11.93
N LEU A 336 -9.23 9.08 -11.35
CA LEU A 336 -9.90 7.94 -11.99
C LEU A 336 -10.55 8.34 -13.32
N GLU A 337 -11.34 9.43 -13.30
CA GLU A 337 -12.01 9.93 -14.50
C GLU A 337 -11.02 10.32 -15.60
N ARG A 338 -9.96 11.05 -15.23
CA ARG A 338 -8.89 11.42 -16.17
C ARG A 338 -8.18 10.22 -16.75
N TRP A 339 -7.92 9.20 -15.94
CA TRP A 339 -7.33 7.96 -16.44
C TRP A 339 -8.25 7.29 -17.47
N ILE A 340 -9.55 7.17 -17.20
CA ILE A 340 -10.52 6.59 -18.15
C ILE A 340 -10.52 7.36 -19.48
N GLU A 341 -10.51 8.68 -19.45
CA GLU A 341 -10.45 9.53 -20.65
C GLU A 341 -9.17 9.26 -21.47
N LEU A 342 -8.01 9.25 -20.80
CA LEU A 342 -6.71 9.00 -21.45
C LEU A 342 -6.64 7.59 -22.03
N PHE A 343 -7.11 6.61 -21.29
CA PHE A 343 -7.12 5.21 -21.71
C PHE A 343 -8.07 4.99 -22.89
N SER A 344 -9.29 5.48 -22.82
CA SER A 344 -10.28 5.41 -23.91
C SER A 344 -9.75 6.07 -25.18
N LYS A 345 -9.15 7.25 -25.05
CA LYS A 345 -8.51 7.96 -26.18
C LYS A 345 -7.38 7.15 -26.80
N SER A 346 -6.58 6.48 -26.01
CA SER A 346 -5.48 5.63 -26.50
C SER A 346 -5.96 4.43 -27.32
N LEU A 347 -7.18 3.97 -27.07
CA LEU A 347 -7.84 2.88 -27.79
C LEU A 347 -8.69 3.37 -28.98
N GLY A 348 -8.84 4.69 -29.17
CA GLY A 348 -9.71 5.27 -30.19
C GLY A 348 -11.21 5.05 -29.95
N VAL A 349 -11.62 4.77 -28.70
CA VAL A 349 -13.02 4.58 -28.31
C VAL A 349 -13.54 5.78 -27.53
N SER A 350 -14.84 6.08 -27.67
CA SER A 350 -15.46 7.07 -26.82
C SER A 350 -15.86 6.46 -25.47
N ARG A 351 -15.86 7.29 -24.41
CA ARG A 351 -16.37 6.86 -23.08
C ARG A 351 -17.81 6.33 -23.14
N LYS A 352 -18.64 6.86 -24.04
CA LYS A 352 -20.01 6.38 -24.25
C LYS A 352 -20.05 4.92 -24.75
N ASP A 353 -19.10 4.54 -25.59
CA ASP A 353 -19.01 3.17 -26.12
C ASP A 353 -18.52 2.18 -25.06
N SER A 354 -17.64 2.62 -24.15
CA SER A 354 -17.18 1.79 -23.03
C SER A 354 -18.26 1.60 -21.95
N ALA A 355 -19.14 2.60 -21.72
CA ALA A 355 -20.23 2.49 -20.75
C ALA A 355 -21.36 1.54 -21.19
N VAL A 356 -21.46 1.21 -22.48
CA VAL A 356 -22.48 0.29 -23.02
C VAL A 356 -22.17 -1.19 -22.70
N MET A 357 -20.97 -1.52 -22.28
CA MET A 357 -20.57 -2.89 -21.94
C MET A 357 -21.08 -3.38 -20.57
N TRP A 358 -21.72 -2.51 -19.78
CA TRP A 358 -22.29 -2.86 -18.47
C TRP A 358 -23.74 -2.35 -18.37
N PRO A 359 -24.73 -3.26 -18.44
CA PRO A 359 -26.11 -2.90 -18.16
C PRO A 359 -26.35 -2.58 -16.69
#